data_07af7d0a2a759b19e03f96c24cc0d953
#
_entry.id   07af7d0a2a759b19e03f96c24cc0d953
#
_cell.length_a   1.000
_cell.length_b   1.000
_cell.length_c   1.000
_cell.angle_alpha   90.00
_cell.angle_beta   90.00
_cell.angle_gamma   90.00
#
_symmetry.space_group_name_H-M   'P 1'
#
loop_
_entity.id
_entity.type
_entity.pdbx_description
1 polymer ?
#
loop_
_entity_poly.entity_id
_entity_poly.type
_entity_poly.pdbx_seq_one_letter_code
_entity_poly.pdbx_strand_id
1 'polypeptide(L)'
;GGEWAPGGNNQAGNIYATISGYDRVQSNYKLTGKLGADITILPSLVWHNSFAANANFYNLKQMNYPDNYLWDLKNKVQLTNIGTTSNQLTEQNDLDYTLVVDSYLTWDVLPKIEEHNLSLTAGYNQEYRRYHWSYAMAQDVLSSSTPTFDAAATPSSMKGNSTDNAVRSFFGRINYDYKSRYIFEANL
;
A
#
# COMPACT_ATOMS: atom_id res chain seq x y z
N GLY A 1 0.39 30.40 -21.41
CA GLY A 1 0.46 29.20 -22.18
C GLY A 1 1.74 29.14 -22.99
N GLY A 2 2.45 28.00 -22.96
CA GLY A 2 3.67 27.80 -23.72
C GLY A 2 3.36 27.43 -25.15
N GLU A 3 4.09 28.02 -26.10
CA GLU A 3 4.07 27.60 -27.49
C GLU A 3 5.02 26.40 -27.68
N TRP A 4 4.48 25.26 -28.09
CA TRP A 4 5.23 24.04 -28.26
C TRP A 4 5.24 23.56 -29.69
N ALA A 5 6.42 23.34 -30.27
CA ALA A 5 6.54 22.73 -31.60
C ALA A 5 6.21 21.22 -31.49
N PRO A 6 5.55 20.62 -32.50
CA PRO A 6 5.39 19.19 -32.59
C PRO A 6 6.77 18.50 -32.68
N GLY A 7 6.91 17.36 -32.04
CA GLY A 7 8.10 16.52 -32.22
C GLY A 7 8.23 16.10 -33.70
N GLY A 8 9.45 15.86 -34.13
CA GLY A 8 9.79 15.64 -35.56
C GLY A 8 9.15 14.41 -36.26
N ASN A 9 8.36 13.61 -35.54
CA ASN A 9 7.46 12.59 -36.06
C ASN A 9 6.07 12.85 -35.49
N ASN A 10 5.06 12.88 -36.36
CA ASN A 10 3.65 13.09 -36.00
C ASN A 10 3.05 12.15 -34.97
N GLN A 11 3.81 11.19 -34.43
CA GLN A 11 3.38 10.22 -33.42
C GLN A 11 4.05 10.41 -32.04
N ALA A 12 5.13 11.17 -31.96
CA ALA A 12 5.77 11.48 -30.70
C ALA A 12 5.36 12.89 -30.24
N GLY A 13 4.47 12.96 -29.27
CA GLY A 13 4.11 14.23 -28.63
C GLY A 13 5.35 14.95 -28.10
N ASN A 14 5.31 16.27 -28.01
CA ASN A 14 6.37 17.05 -27.39
C ASN A 14 6.42 16.73 -25.88
N ILE A 15 7.51 16.10 -25.44
CA ILE A 15 7.70 15.68 -24.04
C ILE A 15 7.60 16.86 -23.07
N TYR A 16 8.13 18.03 -23.44
CA TYR A 16 8.06 19.23 -22.62
C TYR A 16 6.62 19.72 -22.44
N ALA A 17 5.84 19.71 -23.51
CA ALA A 17 4.43 20.07 -23.44
C ALA A 17 3.64 19.09 -22.57
N THR A 18 3.94 17.82 -22.64
CA THR A 18 3.31 16.79 -21.78
C THR A 18 3.67 16.99 -20.31
N ILE A 19 4.95 17.23 -20.00
CA ILE A 19 5.41 17.42 -18.63
C ILE A 19 4.88 18.71 -18.01
N SER A 20 4.80 19.79 -18.79
CA SER A 20 4.25 21.07 -18.31
C SER A 20 2.73 21.11 -18.22
N GLY A 21 2.05 20.09 -18.76
CA GLY A 21 0.60 19.96 -18.74
C GLY A 21 0.00 19.59 -17.38
N TYR A 22 0.81 19.21 -16.42
CA TYR A 22 0.33 18.85 -15.09
C TYR A 22 1.38 19.05 -14.00
N ASP A 23 0.92 19.35 -12.81
CA ASP A 23 1.69 19.21 -11.58
C ASP A 23 1.18 18.01 -10.80
N ARG A 24 2.09 17.13 -10.41
CA ARG A 24 1.75 15.91 -9.67
C ARG A 24 2.65 15.76 -8.46
N VAL A 25 2.03 15.68 -7.29
CA VAL A 25 2.68 15.34 -6.02
C VAL A 25 2.13 14.01 -5.55
N GLN A 26 3.02 13.08 -5.31
CA GLN A 26 2.68 11.75 -4.79
C GLN A 26 3.51 11.48 -3.55
N SER A 27 2.87 11.06 -2.48
CA SER A 27 3.51 10.69 -1.23
C SER A 27 3.07 9.29 -0.82
N ASN A 28 4.02 8.51 -0.32
CA ASN A 28 3.76 7.18 0.17
C ASN A 28 4.51 6.99 1.50
N TYR A 29 3.77 6.83 2.60
CA TYR A 29 4.31 6.64 3.93
C TYR A 29 3.99 5.24 4.41
N LYS A 30 5.02 4.52 4.83
CA LYS A 30 4.88 3.17 5.37
C LYS A 30 5.31 3.14 6.83
N LEU A 31 4.41 2.69 7.70
CA LEU A 31 4.67 2.43 9.11
C LEU A 31 4.63 0.92 9.35
N THR A 32 5.68 0.39 9.97
CA THR A 32 5.76 -1.02 10.35
C THR A 32 6.23 -1.12 11.78
N GLY A 33 5.54 -1.92 12.59
CA GLY A 33 5.91 -2.16 13.97
C GLY A 33 5.55 -3.58 14.40
N LYS A 34 6.36 -4.15 15.30
CA LYS A 34 6.09 -5.43 15.95
C LYS A 34 6.46 -5.34 17.43
N LEU A 35 5.57 -5.81 18.27
CA LEU A 35 5.79 -6.01 19.71
C LEU A 35 5.64 -7.49 20.00
N GLY A 36 6.47 -8.03 20.89
CA GLY A 36 6.39 -9.42 21.32
C GLY A 36 6.67 -9.56 22.81
N ALA A 37 6.11 -10.60 23.40
CA ALA A 37 6.35 -10.98 24.78
C ALA A 37 6.35 -12.49 24.92
N ASP A 38 7.39 -13.01 25.53
CA ASP A 38 7.51 -14.42 25.90
C ASP A 38 7.31 -14.55 27.42
N ILE A 39 6.34 -15.39 27.81
CA ILE A 39 5.97 -15.61 29.20
C ILE A 39 6.34 -17.05 29.56
N THR A 40 7.32 -17.23 30.41
CA THR A 40 7.69 -18.54 30.93
C THR A 40 6.71 -18.93 32.05
N ILE A 41 5.80 -19.86 31.73
CA ILE A 41 4.80 -20.38 32.68
C ILE A 41 5.45 -21.43 33.59
N LEU A 42 6.21 -22.33 32.96
CA LEU A 42 7.05 -23.34 33.63
C LEU A 42 8.42 -23.36 32.95
N PRO A 43 9.46 -23.91 33.56
CA PRO A 43 10.77 -24.03 32.88
C PRO A 43 10.71 -24.76 31.52
N SER A 44 9.73 -25.62 31.34
CA SER A 44 9.49 -26.39 30.12
C SER A 44 8.33 -25.85 29.26
N LEU A 45 7.63 -24.80 29.69
CA LEU A 45 6.44 -24.27 28.99
C LEU A 45 6.54 -22.76 28.86
N VAL A 46 6.62 -22.31 27.60
CA VAL A 46 6.70 -20.89 27.25
C VAL A 46 5.51 -20.49 26.40
N TRP A 47 4.90 -19.38 26.73
CA TRP A 47 3.83 -18.76 25.96
C TRP A 47 4.38 -17.55 25.20
N HIS A 48 4.35 -17.65 23.88
CA HIS A 48 4.81 -16.62 22.95
C HIS A 48 3.64 -15.82 22.42
N ASN A 49 3.76 -14.50 22.48
CA ASN A 49 2.76 -13.60 21.94
C ASN A 49 3.43 -12.53 21.09
N SER A 50 2.85 -12.22 19.96
CA SER A 50 3.28 -11.08 19.18
C SER A 50 2.11 -10.37 18.51
N PHE A 51 2.26 -9.06 18.39
CA PHE A 51 1.39 -8.18 17.65
C PHE A 51 2.22 -7.40 16.63
N ALA A 52 1.85 -7.48 15.38
CA ALA A 52 2.48 -6.71 14.31
C ALA A 52 1.43 -5.85 13.59
N ALA A 53 1.85 -4.66 13.21
CA ALA A 53 1.05 -3.73 12.43
C ALA A 53 1.87 -3.18 11.26
N ASN A 54 1.28 -3.21 10.08
CA ASN A 54 1.78 -2.52 8.90
C ASN A 54 0.70 -1.57 8.42
N ALA A 55 1.05 -0.32 8.14
CA ALA A 55 0.15 0.65 7.55
C ALA A 55 0.86 1.37 6.40
N ASN A 56 0.18 1.51 5.29
CA ASN A 56 0.64 2.24 4.11
C ASN A 56 -0.37 3.35 3.79
N PHE A 57 0.11 4.59 3.74
CA PHE A 57 -0.65 5.79 3.43
C PHE A 57 -0.17 6.33 2.10
N TYR A 58 -1.03 6.27 1.10
CA TYR A 58 -0.76 6.82 -0.21
C TYR A 58 -1.61 8.06 -0.44
N ASN A 59 -0.99 9.15 -0.86
CA ASN A 59 -1.65 10.38 -1.23
C ASN A 59 -1.16 10.84 -2.60
N LEU A 60 -2.08 11.15 -3.47
CA LEU A 60 -1.84 11.75 -4.77
C LEU A 60 -2.62 13.05 -4.87
N LYS A 61 -1.96 14.11 -5.30
CA LYS A 61 -2.57 15.36 -5.74
C LYS A 61 -2.04 15.70 -7.12
N GLN A 62 -2.91 15.89 -8.07
CA GLN A 62 -2.56 16.22 -9.44
C GLN A 62 -3.43 17.37 -9.95
N MET A 63 -2.79 18.36 -10.51
CA MET A 63 -3.43 19.46 -11.22
C MET A 63 -3.07 19.36 -12.70
N ASN A 64 -4.05 19.27 -13.56
CA ASN A 64 -3.89 19.33 -15.02
C ASN A 64 -4.23 20.72 -15.49
N TYR A 65 -3.45 21.25 -16.44
CA TYR A 65 -3.62 22.58 -17.01
C TYR A 65 -4.14 22.50 -18.45
N PRO A 66 -5.13 23.33 -18.83
CA PRO A 66 -5.75 23.27 -20.15
C PRO A 66 -4.90 23.91 -21.25
N ASP A 67 -3.94 24.75 -20.87
CA ASP A 67 -3.28 25.70 -21.80
C ASP A 67 -2.07 25.10 -22.54
N ASN A 68 -2.05 23.81 -22.76
CA ASN A 68 -1.00 23.15 -23.51
C ASN A 68 -1.43 22.85 -24.93
N TYR A 69 -1.00 23.70 -25.82
CA TYR A 69 -1.29 23.59 -27.25
C TYR A 69 -0.03 23.27 -28.03
N LEU A 70 -0.17 22.44 -29.08
CA LEU A 70 0.83 22.32 -30.12
C LEU A 70 0.65 23.47 -31.13
N TRP A 71 1.75 24.13 -31.42
CA TRP A 71 1.78 25.21 -32.38
C TRP A 71 2.63 24.84 -33.59
N ASP A 72 2.14 25.15 -34.79
CA ASP A 72 2.98 25.24 -35.96
C ASP A 72 3.68 26.60 -35.93
N LEU A 73 4.94 26.60 -35.52
CA LEU A 73 5.73 27.84 -35.37
C LEU A 73 5.99 28.53 -36.70
N LYS A 74 5.97 27.80 -37.83
CA LYS A 74 6.18 28.34 -39.17
C LYS A 74 4.96 29.14 -39.62
N ASN A 75 3.78 28.59 -39.41
CA ASN A 75 2.53 29.21 -39.86
C ASN A 75 1.82 29.97 -38.73
N LYS A 76 2.36 29.94 -37.50
CA LYS A 76 1.77 30.57 -36.33
C LYS A 76 0.33 30.13 -36.04
N VAL A 77 0.04 28.85 -36.29
CA VAL A 77 -1.30 28.27 -36.14
C VAL A 77 -1.29 27.29 -34.99
N GLN A 78 -2.29 27.37 -34.14
CA GLN A 78 -2.55 26.37 -33.11
C GLN A 78 -3.05 25.07 -33.80
N LEU A 79 -2.36 23.94 -33.52
CA LEU A 79 -2.67 22.66 -34.14
C LEU A 79 -3.66 21.84 -33.34
N THR A 80 -3.38 21.63 -32.04
CA THR A 80 -4.23 20.83 -31.19
C THR A 80 -3.96 21.14 -29.70
N ASN A 81 -4.94 20.88 -28.87
CA ASN A 81 -4.77 20.87 -27.43
C ASN A 81 -4.23 19.47 -26.99
N ILE A 82 -3.17 19.44 -26.21
CA ILE A 82 -2.54 18.21 -25.73
C ILE A 82 -3.09 17.81 -24.36
N GLY A 83 -3.84 18.67 -23.71
CA GLY A 83 -4.33 18.48 -22.35
C GLY A 83 -5.86 18.32 -22.27
N THR A 84 -6.36 18.55 -21.11
CA THR A 84 -7.80 18.68 -20.85
C THR A 84 -8.32 20.01 -21.37
N THR A 85 -9.60 20.08 -21.70
CA THR A 85 -10.25 21.32 -22.16
C THR A 85 -10.48 22.33 -21.02
N SER A 86 -10.42 21.87 -19.77
CA SER A 86 -10.48 22.69 -18.57
C SER A 86 -9.41 22.23 -17.58
N ASN A 87 -9.01 23.10 -16.66
CA ASN A 87 -8.13 22.68 -15.59
C ASN A 87 -8.85 21.68 -14.67
N GLN A 88 -8.07 20.74 -14.11
CA GLN A 88 -8.61 19.58 -13.44
C GLN A 88 -7.79 19.25 -12.21
N LEU A 89 -8.42 19.26 -11.05
CA LEU A 89 -7.81 18.80 -9.80
C LEU A 89 -8.24 17.37 -9.52
N THR A 90 -7.26 16.52 -9.27
CA THR A 90 -7.46 15.13 -8.83
C THR A 90 -6.75 14.89 -7.52
N GLU A 91 -7.45 14.32 -6.56
CA GLU A 91 -6.85 13.80 -5.32
C GLU A 91 -7.27 12.34 -5.10
N GLN A 92 -6.31 11.54 -4.68
CA GLN A 92 -6.52 10.14 -4.29
C GLN A 92 -5.82 9.88 -2.96
N ASN A 93 -6.52 9.22 -2.05
CA ASN A 93 -5.99 8.83 -0.75
C ASN A 93 -6.29 7.35 -0.54
N ASP A 94 -5.25 6.56 -0.30
CA ASP A 94 -5.37 5.14 -0.01
C ASP A 94 -4.77 4.86 1.38
N LEU A 95 -5.47 4.03 2.12
CA LEU A 95 -5.02 3.47 3.39
C LEU A 95 -5.09 1.95 3.30
N ASP A 96 -3.94 1.30 3.39
CA ASP A 96 -3.83 -0.16 3.47
C ASP A 96 -3.13 -0.53 4.76
N TYR A 97 -3.82 -1.22 5.66
CA TYR A 97 -3.19 -1.69 6.88
C TYR A 97 -3.48 -3.15 7.15
N THR A 98 -2.47 -3.80 7.74
CA THR A 98 -2.53 -5.20 8.17
C THR A 98 -2.14 -5.29 9.64
N LEU A 99 -2.97 -5.95 10.41
CA LEU A 99 -2.74 -6.28 11.81
C LEU A 99 -2.56 -7.80 11.92
N VAL A 100 -1.52 -8.23 12.61
CA VAL A 100 -1.24 -9.66 12.81
C VAL A 100 -1.07 -9.92 14.30
N VAL A 101 -1.76 -10.93 14.78
CA VAL A 101 -1.63 -11.45 16.14
C VAL A 101 -1.19 -12.90 16.07
N ASP A 102 -0.06 -13.22 16.70
CA ASP A 102 0.40 -14.58 16.92
C ASP A 102 0.38 -14.89 18.42
N SER A 103 -0.17 -16.04 18.78
CA SER A 103 -0.14 -16.54 20.15
C SER A 103 0.04 -18.04 20.12
N TYR A 104 1.14 -18.55 20.69
CA TYR A 104 1.41 -19.98 20.71
C TYR A 104 2.17 -20.40 21.96
N LEU A 105 1.96 -21.66 22.34
CA LEU A 105 2.65 -22.33 23.42
C LEU A 105 3.71 -23.26 22.84
N THR A 106 4.89 -23.26 23.43
CA THR A 106 5.92 -24.28 23.23
C THR A 106 6.13 -25.03 24.54
N TRP A 107 6.01 -26.34 24.49
CA TRP A 107 6.12 -27.21 25.66
C TRP A 107 7.14 -28.32 25.41
N ASP A 108 8.22 -28.31 26.15
CA ASP A 108 9.20 -29.40 26.20
C ASP A 108 8.71 -30.43 27.20
N VAL A 109 7.98 -31.43 26.69
CA VAL A 109 7.29 -32.48 27.51
C VAL A 109 8.29 -33.42 28.18
N LEU A 110 9.35 -33.77 27.45
CA LEU A 110 10.43 -34.63 27.91
C LEU A 110 11.76 -33.88 27.75
N PRO A 111 12.15 -33.01 28.67
CA PRO A 111 13.40 -32.31 28.56
C PRO A 111 14.55 -33.28 28.88
N LYS A 112 15.10 -33.93 27.84
CA LYS A 112 16.27 -34.81 27.91
C LYS A 112 16.22 -35.91 28.99
N ILE A 113 15.08 -36.57 29.10
CA ILE A 113 15.01 -37.79 29.94
C ILE A 113 15.62 -38.93 29.11
N GLU A 114 16.80 -39.37 29.51
CA GLU A 114 17.48 -40.62 29.08
C GLU A 114 17.61 -40.84 27.58
N GLU A 115 17.78 -39.90 26.73
CA GLU A 115 17.89 -40.08 25.28
C GLU A 115 16.60 -39.75 24.49
N HIS A 116 15.50 -39.35 25.14
CA HIS A 116 14.27 -38.92 24.51
C HIS A 116 14.09 -37.39 24.65
N ASN A 117 13.70 -36.73 23.60
CA ASN A 117 13.31 -35.34 23.61
C ASN A 117 11.98 -35.17 22.83
N LEU A 118 10.98 -34.59 23.47
CA LEU A 118 9.68 -34.32 22.86
C LEU A 118 9.30 -32.86 23.11
N SER A 119 9.13 -32.12 22.03
CA SER A 119 8.64 -30.73 22.06
C SER A 119 7.34 -30.62 21.28
N LEU A 120 6.37 -29.95 21.85
CA LEU A 120 5.06 -29.68 21.28
C LEU A 120 4.90 -28.17 21.13
N THR A 121 4.39 -27.73 19.98
CA THR A 121 3.97 -26.37 19.78
C THR A 121 2.52 -26.36 19.32
N ALA A 122 1.71 -25.49 19.91
CA ALA A 122 0.33 -25.25 19.45
C ALA A 122 0.03 -23.75 19.49
N GLY A 123 -0.59 -23.26 18.45
CA GLY A 123 -0.78 -21.83 18.32
C GLY A 123 -1.93 -21.41 17.46
N TYR A 124 -2.13 -20.12 17.53
CA TYR A 124 -3.15 -19.36 16.84
C TYR A 124 -2.52 -18.15 16.18
N ASN A 125 -2.90 -17.91 14.92
CA ASN A 125 -2.55 -16.73 14.17
C ASN A 125 -3.84 -16.07 13.69
N GLN A 126 -3.90 -14.76 13.76
CA GLN A 126 -4.97 -13.97 13.16
C GLN A 126 -4.34 -12.81 12.39
N GLU A 127 -4.71 -12.70 11.12
CA GLU A 127 -4.42 -11.57 10.26
C GLU A 127 -5.71 -10.84 9.92
N TYR A 128 -5.68 -9.51 10.03
CA TYR A 128 -6.74 -8.64 9.57
C TYR A 128 -6.13 -7.58 8.67
N ARG A 129 -6.62 -7.47 7.45
CA ARG A 129 -6.22 -6.44 6.48
C ARG A 129 -7.42 -5.63 6.08
N ARG A 130 -7.23 -4.31 6.06
CA ARG A 130 -8.20 -3.38 5.49
C ARG A 130 -7.52 -2.50 4.47
N TYR A 131 -8.13 -2.42 3.30
CA TYR A 131 -7.79 -1.47 2.25
C TYR A 131 -8.96 -0.52 2.06
N HIS A 132 -8.69 0.77 2.15
CA HIS A 132 -9.65 1.83 1.90
C HIS A 132 -9.04 2.82 0.93
N TRP A 133 -9.78 3.22 -0.09
CA TRP A 133 -9.34 4.29 -0.98
C TRP A 133 -10.48 5.25 -1.27
N SER A 134 -10.10 6.51 -1.52
CA SER A 134 -10.98 7.56 -1.97
C SER A 134 -10.33 8.33 -3.10
N TYR A 135 -11.13 8.74 -4.05
CA TYR A 135 -10.72 9.49 -5.23
C TYR A 135 -11.74 10.60 -5.46
N ALA A 136 -11.24 11.81 -5.71
CA ALA A 136 -12.06 12.93 -6.10
C ALA A 136 -11.43 13.66 -7.29
N MET A 137 -12.26 14.16 -8.19
CA MET A 137 -11.86 14.95 -9.34
C MET A 137 -12.85 16.08 -9.53
N ALA A 138 -12.35 17.29 -9.74
CA ALA A 138 -13.14 18.47 -10.06
C ALA A 138 -12.48 19.25 -11.19
N GLN A 139 -13.29 19.99 -11.93
CA GLN A 139 -12.89 20.81 -13.06
C GLN A 139 -13.16 22.29 -12.79
N ASP A 140 -12.58 23.15 -13.62
CA ASP A 140 -12.75 24.60 -13.54
C ASP A 140 -12.30 25.16 -12.19
N VAL A 141 -11.10 24.76 -11.75
CA VAL A 141 -10.49 25.25 -10.51
C VAL A 141 -10.04 26.71 -10.72
N LEU A 142 -10.55 27.61 -9.89
CA LEU A 142 -10.33 29.07 -10.04
C LEU A 142 -8.88 29.50 -9.84
N SER A 143 -8.09 28.74 -9.05
CA SER A 143 -6.69 29.07 -8.78
C SER A 143 -5.79 27.88 -9.03
N SER A 144 -4.85 28.01 -9.95
CA SER A 144 -3.81 27.01 -10.21
C SER A 144 -2.67 27.06 -9.20
N SER A 145 -2.47 28.19 -8.51
CA SER A 145 -1.39 28.34 -7.52
C SER A 145 -1.72 27.68 -6.16
N THR A 146 -3.00 27.61 -5.82
CA THR A 146 -3.50 26.95 -4.60
C THR A 146 -4.73 26.09 -4.93
N PRO A 147 -4.55 24.98 -5.64
CA PRO A 147 -5.69 24.19 -6.11
C PRO A 147 -6.36 23.48 -4.92
N THR A 148 -7.66 23.78 -4.72
CA THR A 148 -8.52 23.14 -3.72
C THR A 148 -9.86 22.79 -4.34
N PHE A 149 -10.55 21.80 -3.81
CA PHE A 149 -11.89 21.42 -4.28
C PHE A 149 -12.93 22.52 -4.04
N ASP A 150 -12.79 23.31 -2.96
CA ASP A 150 -13.68 24.44 -2.67
C ASP A 150 -13.59 25.55 -3.73
N ALA A 151 -12.46 25.61 -4.43
CA ALA A 151 -12.24 26.56 -5.53
C ALA A 151 -12.66 26.01 -6.91
N ALA A 152 -13.18 24.79 -6.98
CA ALA A 152 -13.61 24.18 -8.24
C ALA A 152 -15.10 24.42 -8.50
N ALA A 153 -15.41 24.87 -9.72
CA ALA A 153 -16.79 25.16 -10.09
C ALA A 153 -17.61 23.88 -10.41
N THR A 154 -16.96 22.81 -10.87
CA THR A 154 -17.63 21.61 -11.37
C THR A 154 -17.06 20.35 -10.75
N PRO A 155 -17.73 19.73 -9.75
CA PRO A 155 -17.41 18.38 -9.31
C PRO A 155 -17.60 17.39 -10.48
N SER A 156 -16.57 16.59 -10.78
CA SER A 156 -16.59 15.71 -11.95
C SER A 156 -16.68 14.23 -11.59
N SER A 157 -16.00 13.78 -10.55
CA SER A 157 -16.02 12.39 -10.12
C SER A 157 -15.67 12.25 -8.65
N MET A 158 -16.44 11.43 -7.93
CA MET A 158 -16.10 10.97 -6.59
C MET A 158 -16.28 9.46 -6.53
N LYS A 159 -15.24 8.75 -6.09
CA LYS A 159 -15.20 7.29 -5.99
C LYS A 159 -14.49 6.89 -4.72
N GLY A 160 -14.83 5.73 -4.21
CA GLY A 160 -14.13 5.14 -3.07
C GLY A 160 -14.68 3.75 -2.77
N ASN A 161 -13.86 2.96 -2.12
CA ASN A 161 -14.25 1.64 -1.66
C ASN A 161 -13.43 1.22 -0.43
N SER A 162 -13.98 0.28 0.32
CA SER A 162 -13.28 -0.40 1.41
C SER A 162 -13.42 -1.90 1.24
N THR A 163 -12.32 -2.61 1.47
CA THR A 163 -12.28 -4.06 1.46
C THR A 163 -11.62 -4.54 2.74
N ASP A 164 -12.29 -5.42 3.45
CA ASP A 164 -11.80 -6.05 4.66
C ASP A 164 -11.55 -7.53 4.40
N ASN A 165 -10.44 -8.04 4.90
CA ASN A 165 -10.08 -9.45 4.85
C ASN A 165 -9.56 -9.89 6.22
N ALA A 166 -10.04 -11.03 6.70
CA ALA A 166 -9.59 -11.61 7.96
C ALA A 166 -9.33 -13.10 7.78
N VAL A 167 -8.17 -13.54 8.22
CA VAL A 167 -7.76 -14.94 8.21
C VAL A 167 -7.44 -15.35 9.63
N ARG A 168 -7.90 -16.54 10.02
CA ARG A 168 -7.58 -17.18 11.29
C ARG A 168 -7.01 -18.56 11.02
N SER A 169 -5.93 -18.89 11.67
CA SER A 169 -5.25 -20.16 11.52
C SER A 169 -4.91 -20.73 12.88
N PHE A 170 -5.06 -22.03 13.00
CA PHE A 170 -4.51 -22.80 14.11
C PHE A 170 -3.39 -23.66 13.54
N PHE A 171 -2.33 -23.81 14.30
CA PHE A 171 -1.21 -24.63 13.89
C PHE A 171 -0.69 -25.45 15.05
N GLY A 172 -0.07 -26.56 14.72
CA GLY A 172 0.55 -27.44 15.69
C GLY A 172 1.81 -28.08 15.13
N ARG A 173 2.77 -28.34 15.99
CA ARG A 173 4.01 -29.04 15.64
C ARG A 173 4.37 -30.02 16.75
N ILE A 174 4.81 -31.19 16.34
CA ILE A 174 5.36 -32.25 17.20
C ILE A 174 6.78 -32.48 16.72
N ASN A 175 7.76 -32.33 17.60
CA ASN A 175 9.14 -32.72 17.37
C ASN A 175 9.53 -33.79 18.37
N TYR A 176 9.94 -34.94 17.91
CA TYR A 176 10.42 -36.02 18.73
C TYR A 176 11.81 -36.46 18.26
N ASP A 177 12.72 -36.60 19.20
CA ASP A 177 14.10 -37.03 18.97
C ASP A 177 14.45 -38.17 19.94
N TYR A 178 15.00 -39.25 19.38
CA TYR A 178 15.56 -40.36 20.15
C TYR A 178 17.06 -40.50 19.88
N LYS A 179 17.85 -40.33 20.91
CA LYS A 179 19.34 -40.44 20.89
C LYS A 179 20.03 -39.53 19.89
N SER A 180 19.38 -38.43 19.44
CA SER A 180 19.87 -37.59 18.35
C SER A 180 20.17 -38.36 17.05
N ARG A 181 19.51 -39.53 16.87
CA ARG A 181 19.68 -40.39 15.69
C ARG A 181 18.37 -40.57 14.92
N TYR A 182 17.25 -40.58 15.63
CA TYR A 182 15.93 -40.76 15.01
C TYR A 182 15.09 -39.54 15.33
N ILE A 183 14.82 -38.76 14.29
CA ILE A 183 14.08 -37.51 14.42
C ILE A 183 12.75 -37.67 13.69
N PHE A 184 11.67 -37.35 14.36
CA PHE A 184 10.32 -37.29 13.80
C PHE A 184 9.75 -35.89 13.99
N GLU A 185 9.23 -35.33 12.91
CA GLU A 185 8.54 -34.03 12.91
C GLU A 185 7.19 -34.16 12.21
N ALA A 186 6.15 -33.61 12.83
CA ALA A 186 4.84 -33.47 12.22
C ALA A 186 4.32 -32.05 12.42
N ASN A 187 3.77 -31.48 11.37
CA ASN A 187 3.19 -30.14 11.33
C ASN A 187 1.74 -30.23 10.83
N LEU A 188 0.87 -29.44 11.46
CA LEU A 188 -0.53 -29.27 11.12
C LEU A 188 -0.80 -27.80 10.83
#